data_78795781faca5e8fc7f2725167e29c47
#
_entry.id   78795781faca5e8fc7f2725167e29c47
#
_cell.length_a   1.000
_cell.length_b   1.000
_cell.length_c   1.000
_cell.angle_alpha   90.00
_cell.angle_beta   90.00
_cell.angle_gamma   90.00
#
_symmetry.space_group_name_H-M   'P 1'
#
loop_
_entity.id
_entity.type
_entity.pdbx_description
1 polymer ?
#
loop_
_entity_poly.entity_id
_entity_poly.type
_entity_poly.pdbx_seq_one_letter_code
_entity_poly.pdbx_strand_id
1 'polypeptide(L)'
;MATALITGGTSGIGAEFARQLAARGDDLVLVARNPDRLAEFATELKERYGVAVETISADLGVREEVLPVAARVASREQPVDLLVNNAGFGLSTRLTAEDTTPLEYGVEVMIRAVLILGAAAGRAMRSRDHGAIINVSSTAGFVTMGRYSAIKAWVTTYSESLAGELGAGGVTVTALCPGYVRTQFHQRASIRTGSIPGPMWVDRDKVVTEALADVAKGKILSIPTRRFKVMIFAARHFPRSAVRAVSRRMASGRH
;
A
#
# COMPACT_ATOMS: atom_id res chain seq x y z
N MET A 1 19.87 0.59 13.18
CA MET A 1 19.02 -0.28 12.34
C MET A 1 17.59 0.07 12.66
N ALA A 2 16.76 0.33 11.67
CA ALA A 2 15.33 0.57 11.85
C ALA A 2 14.57 -0.73 11.65
N THR A 3 13.34 -0.83 12.18
CA THR A 3 12.47 -1.98 11.93
C THR A 3 11.29 -1.57 11.05
N ALA A 4 11.07 -2.29 9.95
CA ALA A 4 9.96 -2.06 9.06
C ALA A 4 8.94 -3.21 9.10
N LEU A 5 7.65 -2.90 9.35
CA LEU A 5 6.56 -3.85 9.21
C LEU A 5 5.85 -3.68 7.86
N ILE A 6 5.75 -4.77 7.09
CA ILE A 6 5.23 -4.74 5.72
C ILE A 6 4.08 -5.73 5.59
N THR A 7 2.87 -5.23 5.33
CA THR A 7 1.72 -6.08 5.01
C THR A 7 1.71 -6.47 3.54
N GLY A 8 1.36 -7.73 3.24
CA GLY A 8 1.49 -8.30 1.90
C GLY A 8 2.95 -8.39 1.45
N GLY A 9 3.87 -8.62 2.39
CA GLY A 9 5.32 -8.54 2.20
C GLY A 9 5.93 -9.59 1.28
N THR A 10 5.22 -10.68 0.94
CA THR A 10 5.77 -11.81 0.17
C THR A 10 5.62 -11.70 -1.34
N SER A 11 5.07 -10.63 -1.88
CA SER A 11 4.88 -10.50 -3.33
C SER A 11 4.80 -9.04 -3.79
N GLY A 12 5.00 -8.82 -5.10
CA GLY A 12 4.78 -7.53 -5.74
C GLY A 12 5.57 -6.37 -5.13
N ILE A 13 4.88 -5.27 -4.84
CA ILE A 13 5.46 -4.06 -4.25
C ILE A 13 5.93 -4.32 -2.81
N GLY A 14 5.19 -5.13 -2.03
CA GLY A 14 5.56 -5.46 -0.66
C GLY A 14 6.88 -6.22 -0.56
N ALA A 15 7.08 -7.23 -1.41
CA ALA A 15 8.35 -7.96 -1.47
C ALA A 15 9.51 -7.07 -1.94
N GLU A 16 9.23 -6.09 -2.80
CA GLU A 16 10.24 -5.14 -3.24
C GLU A 16 10.62 -4.16 -2.11
N PHE A 17 9.65 -3.70 -1.31
CA PHE A 17 9.95 -2.95 -0.07
C PHE A 17 10.84 -3.77 0.86
N ALA A 18 10.50 -5.04 1.09
CA ALA A 18 11.28 -5.91 1.96
C ALA A 18 12.74 -6.02 1.47
N ARG A 19 12.96 -6.24 0.16
CA ARG A 19 14.32 -6.34 -0.39
C ARG A 19 15.11 -5.04 -0.28
N GLN A 20 14.50 -3.90 -0.61
CA GLN A 20 15.22 -2.62 -0.55
C GLN A 20 15.52 -2.16 0.87
N LEU A 21 14.64 -2.44 1.82
CA LEU A 21 14.86 -2.13 3.23
C LEU A 21 15.91 -3.07 3.84
N ALA A 22 15.83 -4.38 3.59
CA ALA A 22 16.86 -5.33 4.00
C ALA A 22 18.24 -4.97 3.43
N ALA A 23 18.31 -4.55 2.16
CA ALA A 23 19.56 -4.10 1.55
C ALA A 23 20.15 -2.82 2.18
N ARG A 24 19.36 -2.06 2.94
CA ARG A 24 19.80 -0.91 3.75
C ARG A 24 20.21 -1.30 5.18
N GLY A 25 20.05 -2.58 5.54
CA GLY A 25 20.32 -3.09 6.89
C GLY A 25 19.15 -2.93 7.86
N ASP A 26 17.93 -2.68 7.38
CA ASP A 26 16.75 -2.58 8.23
C ASP A 26 16.19 -3.98 8.56
N ASP A 27 15.80 -4.20 9.81
CA ASP A 27 15.11 -5.39 10.25
C ASP A 27 13.64 -5.38 9.77
N LEU A 28 13.06 -6.56 9.57
CA LEU A 28 11.76 -6.68 8.94
C LEU A 28 10.77 -7.48 9.79
N VAL A 29 9.51 -7.04 9.76
CA VAL A 29 8.34 -7.82 10.16
C VAL A 29 7.47 -8.01 8.92
N LEU A 30 7.39 -9.23 8.40
CA LEU A 30 6.62 -9.54 7.20
C LEU A 30 5.26 -10.13 7.58
N VAL A 31 4.19 -9.53 7.06
CA VAL A 31 2.81 -10.01 7.30
C VAL A 31 2.20 -10.49 5.98
N ALA A 32 1.75 -11.74 5.92
CA ALA A 32 1.02 -12.32 4.79
C ALA A 32 0.23 -13.56 5.24
N ARG A 33 -0.65 -14.07 4.38
CA ARG A 33 -1.53 -15.22 4.72
C ARG A 33 -0.86 -16.58 4.64
N ASN A 34 0.12 -16.74 3.77
CA ASN A 34 0.75 -18.06 3.52
C ASN A 34 2.03 -18.18 4.36
N PRO A 35 2.05 -19.06 5.39
CA PRO A 35 3.19 -19.20 6.28
C PRO A 35 4.42 -19.77 5.60
N ASP A 36 4.26 -20.69 4.63
CA ASP A 36 5.38 -21.33 3.94
C ASP A 36 6.14 -20.30 3.10
N ARG A 37 5.40 -19.48 2.34
CA ARG A 37 6.00 -18.39 1.56
C ARG A 37 6.63 -17.31 2.44
N LEU A 38 6.08 -17.07 3.63
CA LEU A 38 6.70 -16.18 4.61
C LEU A 38 8.05 -16.73 5.08
N ALA A 39 8.08 -18.02 5.44
CA ALA A 39 9.28 -18.69 5.92
C ALA A 39 10.38 -18.73 4.83
N GLU A 40 10.03 -19.14 3.61
CA GLU A 40 10.95 -19.16 2.47
C GLU A 40 11.54 -17.77 2.20
N PHE A 41 10.68 -16.75 2.12
CA PHE A 41 11.12 -15.39 1.81
C PHE A 41 11.91 -14.76 2.96
N ALA A 42 11.57 -15.05 4.21
CA ALA A 42 12.34 -14.61 5.37
C ALA A 42 13.75 -15.23 5.38
N THR A 43 13.88 -16.51 5.01
CA THR A 43 15.17 -17.19 4.87
C THR A 43 16.01 -16.53 3.77
N GLU A 44 15.43 -16.31 2.57
CA GLU A 44 16.10 -15.58 1.46
C GLU A 44 16.68 -14.24 1.94
N LEU A 45 15.88 -13.46 2.68
CA LEU A 45 16.29 -12.12 3.12
C LEU A 45 17.39 -12.17 4.20
N LYS A 46 17.27 -13.09 5.17
CA LYS A 46 18.28 -13.30 6.22
C LYS A 46 19.63 -13.70 5.63
N GLU A 47 19.62 -14.69 4.73
CA GLU A 47 20.85 -15.19 4.12
C GLU A 47 21.51 -14.15 3.21
N ARG A 48 20.71 -13.40 2.46
CA ARG A 48 21.23 -12.45 1.48
C ARG A 48 21.70 -11.13 2.09
N TYR A 49 21.04 -10.65 3.14
CA TYR A 49 21.27 -9.31 3.66
C TYR A 49 21.74 -9.26 5.13
N GLY A 50 21.70 -10.38 5.86
CA GLY A 50 22.14 -10.46 7.24
C GLY A 50 21.25 -9.74 8.25
N VAL A 51 19.99 -9.43 7.91
CA VAL A 51 19.04 -8.71 8.76
C VAL A 51 18.13 -9.68 9.52
N ALA A 52 17.56 -9.22 10.65
CA ALA A 52 16.52 -9.98 11.33
C ALA A 52 15.18 -9.88 10.56
N VAL A 53 14.50 -11.01 10.42
CA VAL A 53 13.18 -11.07 9.77
C VAL A 53 12.23 -11.87 10.65
N GLU A 54 11.24 -11.18 11.19
CA GLU A 54 10.08 -11.75 11.88
C GLU A 54 8.96 -11.99 10.86
N THR A 55 8.16 -13.03 11.06
CA THR A 55 7.01 -13.34 10.18
C THR A 55 5.74 -13.48 11.00
N ILE A 56 4.64 -12.90 10.51
CA ILE A 56 3.31 -13.04 11.08
C ILE A 56 2.36 -13.53 9.99
N SER A 57 1.84 -14.74 10.16
CA SER A 57 0.78 -15.25 9.28
C SER A 57 -0.55 -14.67 9.73
N ALA A 58 -1.20 -13.86 8.88
CA ALA A 58 -2.48 -13.24 9.19
C ALA A 58 -3.30 -12.95 7.93
N ASP A 59 -4.60 -13.23 7.99
CA ASP A 59 -5.58 -12.72 7.04
C ASP A 59 -6.11 -11.36 7.52
N LEU A 60 -5.72 -10.31 6.85
CA LEU A 60 -6.14 -8.95 7.19
C LEU A 60 -7.62 -8.65 6.88
N GLY A 61 -8.35 -9.60 6.27
CA GLY A 61 -9.80 -9.59 6.17
C GLY A 61 -10.49 -10.03 7.47
N VAL A 62 -9.78 -10.68 8.38
CA VAL A 62 -10.27 -11.17 9.66
C VAL A 62 -9.79 -10.26 10.78
N ARG A 63 -10.73 -9.61 11.49
CA ARG A 63 -10.40 -8.60 12.52
C ARG A 63 -9.51 -9.17 13.63
N GLU A 64 -9.81 -10.39 14.06
CA GLU A 64 -9.11 -11.08 15.14
C GLU A 64 -7.65 -11.34 14.79
N GLU A 65 -7.34 -11.52 13.50
CA GLU A 65 -5.97 -11.71 13.02
C GLU A 65 -5.24 -10.36 12.77
N VAL A 66 -5.97 -9.27 12.56
CA VAL A 66 -5.39 -7.92 12.48
C VAL A 66 -4.90 -7.42 13.83
N LEU A 67 -5.59 -7.77 14.92
CA LEU A 67 -5.27 -7.25 16.26
C LEU A 67 -3.87 -7.66 16.76
N PRO A 68 -3.38 -8.90 16.61
CA PRO A 68 -2.00 -9.25 16.93
C PRO A 68 -0.97 -8.46 16.11
N VAL A 69 -1.24 -8.20 14.82
CA VAL A 69 -0.38 -7.36 13.98
C VAL A 69 -0.36 -5.92 14.50
N ALA A 70 -1.51 -5.38 14.90
CA ALA A 70 -1.60 -4.06 15.49
C ALA A 70 -0.85 -3.96 16.83
N ALA A 71 -0.92 -5.01 17.66
CA ALA A 71 -0.16 -5.10 18.90
C ALA A 71 1.36 -5.11 18.61
N ARG A 72 1.81 -5.86 17.60
CA ARG A 72 3.22 -5.87 17.19
C ARG A 72 3.68 -4.49 16.68
N VAL A 73 2.87 -3.80 15.90
CA VAL A 73 3.16 -2.42 15.44
C VAL A 73 3.29 -1.45 16.61
N ALA A 74 2.47 -1.62 17.65
CA ALA A 74 2.43 -0.77 18.81
C ALA A 74 3.49 -1.12 19.90
N SER A 75 4.32 -2.13 19.69
CA SER A 75 5.33 -2.57 20.65
C SER A 75 6.29 -1.42 21.00
N ARG A 76 6.49 -1.21 22.29
CA ARG A 76 7.48 -0.25 22.83
C ARG A 76 8.86 -0.86 23.00
N GLU A 77 8.91 -2.16 23.26
CA GLU A 77 10.16 -2.91 23.48
C GLU A 77 10.88 -3.20 22.14
N GLN A 78 10.10 -3.43 21.09
CA GLN A 78 10.59 -3.68 19.76
C GLN A 78 9.91 -2.71 18.77
N PRO A 79 10.30 -1.42 18.78
CA PRO A 79 9.61 -0.40 18.03
C PRO A 79 9.66 -0.63 16.52
N VAL A 80 8.54 -0.37 15.85
CA VAL A 80 8.44 -0.37 14.39
C VAL A 80 8.59 1.07 13.89
N ASP A 81 9.66 1.35 13.14
CA ASP A 81 9.98 2.69 12.65
C ASP A 81 9.30 3.02 11.32
N LEU A 82 9.00 2.00 10.54
CA LEU A 82 8.27 2.13 9.27
C LEU A 82 7.14 1.11 9.20
N LEU A 83 5.89 1.59 9.07
CA LEU A 83 4.75 0.76 8.68
C LEU A 83 4.49 0.90 7.18
N VAL A 84 4.46 -0.21 6.45
CA VAL A 84 4.03 -0.26 5.04
C VAL A 84 2.71 -1.04 4.93
N ASN A 85 1.59 -0.33 4.89
CA ASN A 85 0.27 -0.87 4.59
C ASN A 85 0.16 -1.12 3.07
N ASN A 86 0.63 -2.29 2.62
CA ASN A 86 0.68 -2.64 1.20
C ASN A 86 -0.31 -3.75 0.82
N ALA A 87 -0.79 -4.56 1.75
CA ALA A 87 -1.71 -5.63 1.45
C ALA A 87 -2.92 -5.16 0.63
N GLY A 88 -3.21 -5.85 -0.46
CA GLY A 88 -4.32 -5.50 -1.32
C GLY A 88 -4.37 -6.36 -2.58
N PHE A 89 -5.51 -6.34 -3.24
CA PHE A 89 -5.78 -7.12 -4.45
C PHE A 89 -6.77 -6.39 -5.35
N GLY A 90 -6.82 -6.81 -6.60
CA GLY A 90 -7.82 -6.29 -7.56
C GLY A 90 -9.19 -6.90 -7.31
N LEU A 91 -10.23 -6.09 -7.51
CA LEU A 91 -11.63 -6.49 -7.35
C LEU A 91 -12.29 -6.58 -8.72
N SER A 92 -12.96 -7.70 -9.04
CA SER A 92 -13.68 -7.91 -10.30
C SER A 92 -15.21 -7.80 -10.14
N THR A 93 -15.74 -7.94 -8.92
CA THR A 93 -17.18 -7.89 -8.60
C THR A 93 -17.78 -6.51 -8.88
N ARG A 94 -18.95 -6.42 -9.49
CA ARG A 94 -19.64 -5.13 -9.75
C ARG A 94 -20.13 -4.50 -8.45
N LEU A 95 -20.22 -3.15 -8.42
CA LEU A 95 -20.79 -2.43 -7.27
C LEU A 95 -22.27 -2.75 -7.02
N THR A 96 -22.96 -3.25 -8.04
CA THR A 96 -24.37 -3.64 -7.99
C THR A 96 -24.54 -5.15 -8.01
N ALA A 97 -23.54 -5.92 -7.58
CA ALA A 97 -23.65 -7.37 -7.48
C ALA A 97 -24.61 -7.76 -6.35
N GLU A 98 -25.36 -8.85 -6.52
CA GLU A 98 -26.20 -9.42 -5.45
C GLU A 98 -25.34 -9.94 -4.30
N ASP A 99 -24.25 -10.66 -4.62
CA ASP A 99 -23.25 -11.05 -3.63
C ASP A 99 -22.17 -9.95 -3.48
N THR A 100 -22.22 -9.26 -2.36
CA THR A 100 -21.27 -8.19 -1.99
C THR A 100 -20.08 -8.70 -1.19
N THR A 101 -20.06 -9.96 -0.77
CA THR A 101 -18.99 -10.56 0.06
C THR A 101 -17.56 -10.27 -0.44
N PRO A 102 -17.25 -10.37 -1.76
CA PRO A 102 -15.90 -10.04 -2.23
C PRO A 102 -15.56 -8.54 -2.11
N LEU A 103 -16.57 -7.65 -2.17
CA LEU A 103 -16.38 -6.21 -1.98
C LEU A 103 -16.13 -5.88 -0.52
N GLU A 104 -16.89 -6.49 0.38
CA GLU A 104 -16.75 -6.36 1.83
C GLU A 104 -15.37 -6.84 2.26
N TYR A 105 -14.93 -8.01 1.80
CA TYR A 105 -13.57 -8.50 2.05
C TYR A 105 -12.50 -7.52 1.55
N GLY A 106 -12.73 -6.87 0.41
CA GLY A 106 -11.86 -5.81 -0.09
C GLY A 106 -11.80 -4.59 0.84
N VAL A 107 -12.93 -4.21 1.44
CA VAL A 107 -13.02 -3.13 2.45
C VAL A 107 -12.29 -3.55 3.73
N GLU A 108 -12.48 -4.81 4.18
CA GLU A 108 -11.80 -5.33 5.35
C GLU A 108 -10.28 -5.25 5.23
N VAL A 109 -9.72 -5.76 4.14
CA VAL A 109 -8.26 -5.81 3.92
C VAL A 109 -7.68 -4.43 3.62
N MET A 110 -8.32 -3.63 2.76
CA MET A 110 -7.71 -2.41 2.21
C MET A 110 -8.18 -1.10 2.88
N ILE A 111 -9.19 -1.17 3.76
CA ILE A 111 -9.67 -0.02 4.54
C ILE A 111 -9.56 -0.30 6.03
N ARG A 112 -10.29 -1.30 6.56
CA ARG A 112 -10.35 -1.54 8.01
C ARG A 112 -8.98 -1.92 8.58
N ALA A 113 -8.24 -2.82 7.95
CA ALA A 113 -6.90 -3.18 8.41
C ALA A 113 -5.95 -1.97 8.35
N VAL A 114 -5.99 -1.17 7.29
CA VAL A 114 -5.19 0.06 7.16
C VAL A 114 -5.51 1.05 8.27
N LEU A 115 -6.80 1.22 8.60
CA LEU A 115 -7.25 2.08 9.71
C LEU A 115 -6.70 1.60 11.05
N ILE A 116 -6.85 0.30 11.36
CA ILE A 116 -6.42 -0.28 12.64
C ILE A 116 -4.90 -0.17 12.80
N LEU A 117 -4.15 -0.61 11.78
CA LEU A 117 -2.68 -0.60 11.81
C LEU A 117 -2.12 0.82 11.80
N GLY A 118 -2.70 1.71 10.99
CA GLY A 118 -2.30 3.11 10.93
C GLY A 118 -2.55 3.85 12.26
N ALA A 119 -3.69 3.58 12.93
CA ALA A 119 -3.97 4.14 14.24
C ALA A 119 -3.02 3.59 15.33
N ALA A 120 -2.68 2.30 15.29
CA ALA A 120 -1.74 1.68 16.23
C ALA A 120 -0.32 2.26 16.04
N ALA A 121 0.17 2.32 14.79
CA ALA A 121 1.46 2.92 14.45
C ALA A 121 1.50 4.41 14.81
N GLY A 122 0.48 5.17 14.44
CA GLY A 122 0.43 6.62 14.69
C GLY A 122 0.54 6.95 16.17
N ARG A 123 -0.18 6.21 17.04
CA ARG A 123 -0.05 6.40 18.51
C ARG A 123 1.35 6.04 19.02
N ALA A 124 1.90 4.91 18.60
CA ALA A 124 3.22 4.46 19.05
C ALA A 124 4.34 5.37 18.55
N MET A 125 4.30 5.78 17.29
CA MET A 125 5.29 6.67 16.68
C MET A 125 5.22 8.08 17.25
N ARG A 126 4.02 8.63 17.47
CA ARG A 126 3.82 9.94 18.10
C ARG A 126 4.38 9.98 19.53
N SER A 127 4.25 8.89 20.28
CA SER A 127 4.75 8.86 21.68
C SER A 127 6.28 8.91 21.78
N ARG A 128 7.01 8.74 20.70
CA ARG A 128 8.49 8.82 20.61
C ARG A 128 8.97 9.85 19.59
N ASP A 129 8.07 10.69 19.05
CA ASP A 129 8.34 11.73 18.06
C ASP A 129 9.15 11.23 16.84
N HIS A 130 8.96 9.95 16.47
CA HIS A 130 9.70 9.31 15.38
C HIS A 130 8.92 8.17 14.73
N GLY A 131 8.97 8.13 13.39
CA GLY A 131 8.46 7.03 12.58
C GLY A 131 7.87 7.47 11.25
N ALA A 132 7.54 6.48 10.43
CA ALA A 132 6.91 6.72 9.14
C ALA A 132 5.84 5.68 8.81
N ILE A 133 4.79 6.11 8.10
CA ILE A 133 3.71 5.25 7.63
C ILE A 133 3.58 5.44 6.12
N ILE A 134 3.68 4.36 5.36
CA ILE A 134 3.35 4.31 3.93
C ILE A 134 2.05 3.55 3.76
N ASN A 135 1.02 4.21 3.23
CA ASN A 135 -0.21 3.55 2.80
C ASN A 135 -0.19 3.40 1.28
N VAL A 136 -0.18 2.17 0.78
CA VAL A 136 -0.17 1.91 -0.67
C VAL A 136 -1.58 2.12 -1.23
N SER A 137 -1.79 3.30 -1.79
CA SER A 137 -2.96 3.68 -2.55
C SER A 137 -2.80 3.30 -4.04
N SER A 138 -3.22 4.16 -4.95
CA SER A 138 -3.11 4.00 -6.40
C SER A 138 -3.48 5.30 -7.11
N THR A 139 -2.96 5.52 -8.33
CA THR A 139 -3.50 6.55 -9.23
C THR A 139 -4.99 6.35 -9.53
N ALA A 140 -5.52 5.13 -9.37
CA ALA A 140 -6.95 4.83 -9.47
C ALA A 140 -7.80 5.57 -8.44
N GLY A 141 -7.25 6.00 -7.30
CA GLY A 141 -7.97 6.78 -6.28
C GLY A 141 -8.36 8.20 -6.73
N PHE A 142 -7.78 8.70 -7.82
CA PHE A 142 -8.09 10.03 -8.36
C PHE A 142 -9.14 10.02 -9.48
N VAL A 143 -9.58 8.84 -9.89
CA VAL A 143 -10.55 8.63 -10.98
C VAL A 143 -11.75 7.81 -10.49
N THR A 144 -12.81 7.73 -11.28
CA THR A 144 -14.05 7.02 -10.91
C THR A 144 -14.22 5.74 -11.73
N MET A 145 -13.39 4.74 -11.44
CA MET A 145 -13.33 3.46 -12.18
C MET A 145 -13.84 2.28 -11.33
N GLY A 146 -14.93 2.49 -10.60
CA GLY A 146 -15.59 1.45 -9.80
C GLY A 146 -15.00 1.27 -8.39
N ARG A 147 -15.23 0.09 -7.83
CA ARG A 147 -14.93 -0.30 -6.44
C ARG A 147 -13.48 -0.07 -5.99
N TYR A 148 -12.52 -0.48 -6.81
CA TYR A 148 -11.10 -0.31 -6.47
C TYR A 148 -10.71 1.17 -6.35
N SER A 149 -11.26 2.01 -7.25
CA SER A 149 -11.06 3.47 -7.18
C SER A 149 -11.62 4.07 -5.89
N ALA A 150 -12.81 3.62 -5.46
CA ALA A 150 -13.42 4.10 -4.22
C ALA A 150 -12.57 3.75 -2.99
N ILE A 151 -12.09 2.50 -2.90
CA ILE A 151 -11.20 2.06 -1.82
C ILE A 151 -9.90 2.87 -1.82
N LYS A 152 -9.26 3.03 -2.99
CA LYS A 152 -7.97 3.74 -3.08
C LYS A 152 -8.11 5.25 -2.90
N ALA A 153 -9.27 5.83 -3.22
CA ALA A 153 -9.61 7.21 -2.86
C ALA A 153 -9.68 7.38 -1.33
N TRP A 154 -10.35 6.43 -0.65
CA TRP A 154 -10.38 6.42 0.82
C TRP A 154 -8.96 6.36 1.41
N VAL A 155 -8.12 5.43 0.94
CA VAL A 155 -6.72 5.28 1.43
C VAL A 155 -5.93 6.57 1.24
N THR A 156 -6.09 7.25 0.10
CA THR A 156 -5.41 8.53 -0.16
C THR A 156 -5.86 9.61 0.82
N THR A 157 -7.17 9.83 0.95
CA THR A 157 -7.75 10.85 1.85
C THR A 157 -7.42 10.56 3.31
N TYR A 158 -7.52 9.28 3.73
CA TYR A 158 -7.12 8.85 5.07
C TYR A 158 -5.65 9.19 5.36
N SER A 159 -4.75 8.93 4.41
CA SER A 159 -3.33 9.21 4.59
C SER A 159 -3.04 10.72 4.69
N GLU A 160 -3.70 11.54 3.88
CA GLU A 160 -3.61 13.00 3.96
C GLU A 160 -4.12 13.52 5.31
N SER A 161 -5.24 12.98 5.82
CA SER A 161 -5.80 13.33 7.13
C SER A 161 -4.88 12.90 8.28
N LEU A 162 -4.39 11.66 8.23
CA LEU A 162 -3.48 11.13 9.26
C LEU A 162 -2.15 11.90 9.28
N ALA A 163 -1.66 12.35 8.11
CA ALA A 163 -0.48 13.21 8.03
C ALA A 163 -0.71 14.57 8.73
N GLY A 164 -1.90 15.14 8.61
CA GLY A 164 -2.28 16.35 9.33
C GLY A 164 -2.29 16.17 10.85
N GLU A 165 -2.77 15.00 11.32
CA GLU A 165 -2.84 14.68 12.75
C GLU A 165 -1.46 14.42 13.39
N LEU A 166 -0.53 13.83 12.63
CA LEU A 166 0.75 13.32 13.13
C LEU A 166 1.94 14.23 12.79
N GLY A 167 1.79 15.14 11.83
CA GLY A 167 2.89 15.92 11.27
C GLY A 167 3.61 16.82 12.29
N ALA A 168 2.92 17.31 13.32
CA ALA A 168 3.53 18.07 14.40
C ALA A 168 4.37 17.21 15.37
N GLY A 169 4.23 15.88 15.32
CA GLY A 169 4.90 14.91 16.19
C GLY A 169 6.00 14.12 15.51
N GLY A 170 6.70 14.67 14.52
CA GLY A 170 7.86 14.01 13.90
C GLY A 170 7.54 12.74 13.10
N VAL A 171 6.26 12.45 12.85
CA VAL A 171 5.81 11.24 12.12
C VAL A 171 5.44 11.58 10.69
N THR A 172 6.09 10.94 9.73
CA THR A 172 5.76 11.10 8.30
C THR A 172 4.69 10.11 7.88
N VAL A 173 3.63 10.58 7.22
CA VAL A 173 2.63 9.72 6.58
C VAL A 173 2.58 9.97 5.09
N THR A 174 2.75 8.91 4.30
CA THR A 174 2.80 8.98 2.83
C THR A 174 1.76 8.07 2.19
N ALA A 175 0.89 8.62 1.36
CA ALA A 175 0.09 7.85 0.40
C ALA A 175 0.95 7.56 -0.84
N LEU A 176 1.34 6.32 -1.04
CA LEU A 176 2.00 5.87 -2.26
C LEU A 176 0.94 5.57 -3.33
N CYS A 177 0.96 6.32 -4.42
CA CYS A 177 -0.03 6.27 -5.49
C CYS A 177 0.62 5.79 -6.82
N PRO A 178 0.96 4.50 -6.96
CA PRO A 178 1.57 3.99 -8.18
C PRO A 178 0.55 3.93 -9.32
N GLY A 179 1.08 4.01 -10.56
CA GLY A 179 0.33 3.66 -11.76
C GLY A 179 0.29 2.15 -11.99
N TYR A 180 0.41 1.72 -13.26
CA TYR A 180 0.46 0.29 -13.59
C TYR A 180 1.84 -0.28 -13.26
N VAL A 181 1.91 -1.16 -12.26
CA VAL A 181 3.16 -1.79 -11.82
C VAL A 181 3.21 -3.25 -12.29
N ARG A 182 4.33 -3.69 -12.85
CA ARG A 182 4.52 -5.08 -13.27
C ARG A 182 4.59 -6.00 -12.04
N THR A 183 3.44 -6.58 -11.69
CA THR A 183 3.27 -7.51 -10.56
C THR A 183 2.23 -8.56 -10.88
N GLN A 184 2.13 -9.59 -10.06
CA GLN A 184 1.05 -10.59 -10.15
C GLN A 184 -0.36 -10.03 -9.83
N PHE A 185 -0.46 -8.76 -9.42
CA PHE A 185 -1.71 -8.09 -9.08
C PHE A 185 -2.72 -8.13 -10.25
N HIS A 186 -2.28 -7.80 -11.46
CA HIS A 186 -3.14 -7.75 -12.64
C HIS A 186 -3.65 -9.13 -13.05
N GLN A 187 -2.81 -10.17 -12.92
CA GLN A 187 -3.19 -11.56 -13.19
C GLN A 187 -4.27 -12.04 -12.20
N ARG A 188 -4.07 -11.78 -10.90
CA ARG A 188 -5.04 -12.12 -9.85
C ARG A 188 -6.35 -11.35 -9.96
N ALA A 189 -6.32 -10.15 -10.52
CA ALA A 189 -7.49 -9.30 -10.72
C ALA A 189 -8.23 -9.59 -12.04
N SER A 190 -7.80 -10.57 -12.83
CA SER A 190 -8.32 -10.89 -14.17
C SER A 190 -8.37 -9.66 -15.10
N ILE A 191 -7.46 -8.71 -14.91
CA ILE A 191 -7.36 -7.51 -15.73
C ILE A 191 -6.65 -7.86 -17.04
N ARG A 192 -7.28 -7.58 -18.18
CA ARG A 192 -6.65 -7.73 -19.48
C ARG A 192 -5.48 -6.75 -19.62
N THR A 193 -4.25 -7.25 -19.43
CA THR A 193 -3.03 -6.42 -19.48
C THR A 193 -2.63 -5.99 -20.87
N GLY A 194 -3.09 -6.70 -21.91
CA GLY A 194 -2.78 -6.40 -23.32
C GLY A 194 -3.29 -5.05 -23.83
N SER A 195 -4.27 -4.44 -23.15
CA SER A 195 -4.80 -3.12 -23.50
C SER A 195 -4.02 -1.94 -22.87
N ILE A 196 -3.04 -2.23 -22.00
CA ILE A 196 -2.26 -1.19 -21.32
C ILE A 196 -1.00 -0.90 -22.14
N PRO A 197 -0.84 0.34 -22.69
CA PRO A 197 0.33 0.69 -23.49
C PRO A 197 1.63 0.46 -22.71
N GLY A 198 2.66 -0.07 -23.38
CA GLY A 198 3.97 -0.36 -22.77
C GLY A 198 4.54 0.78 -21.91
N PRO A 199 4.53 2.05 -22.39
CA PRO A 199 5.01 3.19 -21.60
C PRO A 199 4.26 3.45 -20.29
N MET A 200 3.05 2.92 -20.09
CA MET A 200 2.28 3.10 -18.84
C MET A 200 2.74 2.16 -17.73
N TRP A 201 3.54 1.16 -18.03
CA TRP A 201 4.09 0.26 -17.04
C TRP A 201 5.28 0.88 -16.29
N VAL A 202 5.34 0.62 -14.99
CA VAL A 202 6.43 1.05 -14.10
C VAL A 202 7.00 -0.19 -13.40
N ASP A 203 8.31 -0.24 -13.27
CA ASP A 203 8.97 -1.33 -12.56
C ASP A 203 8.87 -1.14 -11.05
N ARG A 204 8.80 -2.24 -10.32
CA ARG A 204 8.60 -2.27 -8.86
C ARG A 204 9.70 -1.57 -8.10
N ASP A 205 10.96 -1.82 -8.50
CA ASP A 205 12.15 -1.23 -7.92
C ASP A 205 12.08 0.30 -7.94
N LYS A 206 11.74 0.87 -9.08
CA LYS A 206 11.58 2.31 -9.24
C LYS A 206 10.46 2.88 -8.37
N VAL A 207 9.33 2.17 -8.29
CA VAL A 207 8.20 2.59 -7.45
C VAL A 207 8.61 2.67 -5.98
N VAL A 208 9.30 1.65 -5.49
CA VAL A 208 9.72 1.58 -4.08
C VAL A 208 10.85 2.57 -3.79
N THR A 209 11.85 2.69 -4.67
CA THR A 209 12.94 3.65 -4.51
C THR A 209 12.41 5.09 -4.44
N GLU A 210 11.48 5.49 -5.36
CA GLU A 210 10.88 6.83 -5.31
C GLU A 210 10.03 7.01 -4.04
N ALA A 211 9.28 5.98 -3.61
CA ALA A 211 8.46 6.04 -2.39
C ALA A 211 9.32 6.28 -1.15
N LEU A 212 10.38 5.51 -0.96
CA LEU A 212 11.29 5.67 0.17
C LEU A 212 12.01 7.01 0.17
N ALA A 213 12.39 7.52 -1.01
CA ALA A 213 12.97 8.85 -1.15
C ALA A 213 11.96 9.98 -0.85
N ASP A 214 10.68 9.78 -1.19
CA ASP A 214 9.62 10.75 -0.90
C ASP A 214 9.26 10.77 0.59
N VAL A 215 9.22 9.61 1.25
CA VAL A 215 9.05 9.49 2.71
C VAL A 215 10.18 10.22 3.46
N ALA A 216 11.43 10.01 3.07
CA ALA A 216 12.57 10.69 3.67
C ALA A 216 12.53 12.23 3.54
N LYS A 217 11.75 12.74 2.57
CA LYS A 217 11.50 14.17 2.36
C LYS A 217 10.21 14.67 3.02
N GLY A 218 9.54 13.84 3.81
CA GLY A 218 8.28 14.19 4.47
C GLY A 218 7.09 14.40 3.52
N LYS A 219 7.10 13.82 2.30
CA LYS A 219 6.01 14.02 1.35
C LYS A 219 4.78 13.21 1.71
N ILE A 220 3.64 13.87 1.76
CA ILE A 220 2.34 13.22 2.03
C ILE A 220 1.86 12.41 0.83
N LEU A 221 2.14 12.85 -0.39
CA LEU A 221 1.77 12.16 -1.62
C LEU A 221 3.02 11.76 -2.41
N SER A 222 3.20 10.45 -2.63
CA SER A 222 4.22 9.89 -3.51
C SER A 222 3.55 9.31 -4.76
N ILE A 223 3.81 9.94 -5.91
CA ILE A 223 3.31 9.50 -7.22
C ILE A 223 4.54 9.16 -8.06
N PRO A 224 4.94 7.88 -8.16
CA PRO A 224 6.10 7.49 -8.94
C PRO A 224 5.94 7.86 -10.42
N THR A 225 7.03 8.38 -11.00
CA THR A 225 7.19 8.85 -12.38
C THR A 225 6.49 10.17 -12.74
N ARG A 226 7.19 10.98 -13.54
CA ARG A 226 6.74 12.32 -13.97
C ARG A 226 5.40 12.28 -14.72
N ARG A 227 5.19 11.29 -15.59
CA ARG A 227 3.95 11.14 -16.37
C ARG A 227 2.70 10.96 -15.50
N PHE A 228 2.78 10.13 -14.45
CA PHE A 228 1.66 9.96 -13.52
C PHE A 228 1.46 11.20 -12.66
N LYS A 229 2.52 11.93 -12.27
CA LYS A 229 2.40 13.23 -11.60
C LYS A 229 1.57 14.21 -12.43
N VAL A 230 1.88 14.35 -13.74
CA VAL A 230 1.12 15.22 -14.66
C VAL A 230 -0.33 14.75 -14.79
N MET A 231 -0.57 13.45 -14.99
CA MET A 231 -1.93 12.90 -15.10
C MET A 231 -2.76 13.16 -13.86
N ILE A 232 -2.20 12.94 -12.67
CA ILE A 232 -2.89 13.17 -11.41
C ILE A 232 -3.08 14.65 -11.13
N PHE A 233 -2.10 15.49 -11.45
CA PHE A 233 -2.27 16.95 -11.39
C PHE A 233 -3.48 17.37 -12.23
N ALA A 234 -3.58 16.92 -13.48
CA ALA A 234 -4.75 17.17 -14.32
C ALA A 234 -6.05 16.64 -13.67
N ALA A 235 -6.08 15.39 -13.19
CA ALA A 235 -7.27 14.80 -12.55
C ALA A 235 -7.74 15.56 -11.30
N ARG A 236 -6.83 16.22 -10.57
CA ARG A 236 -7.15 17.03 -9.38
C ARG A 236 -7.69 18.43 -9.72
N HIS A 237 -7.27 19.02 -10.83
CA HIS A 237 -7.59 20.40 -11.17
C HIS A 237 -8.71 20.53 -12.22
N PHE A 238 -8.98 19.48 -12.99
CA PHE A 238 -10.10 19.48 -13.93
C PHE A 238 -11.46 19.28 -13.22
N PRO A 239 -12.55 19.82 -13.81
CA PRO A 239 -13.90 19.60 -13.26
C PRO A 239 -14.21 18.11 -13.09
N ARG A 240 -14.83 17.74 -11.98
CA ARG A 240 -15.21 16.35 -11.67
C ARG A 240 -16.09 15.69 -12.76
N SER A 241 -16.87 16.48 -13.49
CA SER A 241 -17.65 16.02 -14.66
C SER A 241 -16.75 15.50 -15.78
N ALA A 242 -15.67 16.22 -16.11
CA ALA A 242 -14.71 15.81 -17.11
C ALA A 242 -13.96 14.55 -16.69
N VAL A 243 -13.51 14.48 -15.43
CA VAL A 243 -12.86 13.28 -14.87
C VAL A 243 -13.80 12.07 -14.98
N ARG A 244 -15.10 12.22 -14.63
CA ARG A 244 -16.10 11.14 -14.77
C ARG A 244 -16.31 10.71 -16.21
N ALA A 245 -16.35 11.65 -17.17
CA ALA A 245 -16.51 11.33 -18.59
C ALA A 245 -15.32 10.52 -19.13
N VAL A 246 -14.09 10.91 -18.82
CA VAL A 246 -12.88 10.17 -19.19
C VAL A 246 -12.86 8.80 -18.52
N SER A 247 -13.17 8.72 -17.21
CA SER A 247 -13.21 7.46 -16.47
C SER A 247 -14.20 6.45 -17.06
N ARG A 248 -15.38 6.91 -17.50
CA ARG A 248 -16.38 6.05 -18.19
C ARG A 248 -15.85 5.48 -19.49
N ARG A 249 -15.18 6.29 -20.34
CA ARG A 249 -14.57 5.80 -21.58
C ARG A 249 -13.48 4.76 -21.32
N MET A 250 -12.67 4.97 -20.29
CA MET A 250 -11.61 4.00 -19.90
C MET A 250 -12.20 2.71 -19.32
N ALA A 251 -13.34 2.76 -18.65
CA ALA A 251 -14.01 1.59 -18.09
C ALA A 251 -14.72 0.74 -19.15
N SER A 252 -15.36 1.36 -20.17
CA SER A 252 -16.06 0.65 -21.24
C SER A 252 -15.14 -0.18 -22.16
N GLY A 253 -13.86 0.17 -22.26
CA GLY A 253 -12.86 -0.61 -23.01
C GLY A 253 -12.30 -1.84 -22.29
N ARG A 254 -12.79 -2.16 -21.07
CA ARG A 254 -12.29 -3.28 -20.24
C ARG A 254 -13.27 -4.45 -20.09
N HIS A 255 -14.42 -4.38 -20.75
CA HIS A 255 -15.45 -5.45 -20.81
C HIS A 255 -15.33 -6.28 -22.08
#